data_a65d3c4dfd6c0c21b97b4864018e02e0
#
_entry.id   a65d3c4dfd6c0c21b97b4864018e02e0
#
_cell.length_a   1.000
_cell.length_b   1.000
_cell.length_c   1.000
_cell.angle_alpha   90.00
_cell.angle_beta   90.00
_cell.angle_gamma   90.00
#
_symmetry.space_group_name_H-M   'P 1'
#
loop_
_entity.id
_entity.type
_entity.pdbx_description
1 polymer ?
#
loop_
_entity_poly.entity_id
_entity_poly.type
_entity_poly.pdbx_seq_one_letter_code
_entity_poly.pdbx_strand_id
1 'polypeptide(L)'
;MVMPAFQTSATTASRVDLNLFRVMDAVYEQGGISGAARHLHLSQPAVSHALARLRRLWGDPLFVRQGNQMVPTELTRRVIGEVQAHLRGLQGLMGQADTFDPLTLNMTLRLGMRDVLEAITLPPLMASLGRAAPHVKLASVRVPRDALERSLTVGEVDLVIDRQRRVAGRIRGEHLADEDLAVLLRHDHPLRDALDVSAYFQQQHVMVSLQPDQPDPLQAVWAAQGLGERTVSLRCQHNFAAANVVAAGDALLTLPRTYAEALTRTLPLVLRELPVPVPPIGIWMYWHADREADPVHRWMRESVASGARQAMPIHRVHGLG
;
A
#
# COMPACT_ATOMS: atom_id res chain seq x y z
N MET A 1 31.91 -5.38 20.84
CA MET A 1 31.93 -3.94 21.13
C MET A 1 30.49 -3.55 21.45
N VAL A 2 30.19 -3.41 22.76
CA VAL A 2 28.84 -3.23 23.29
C VAL A 2 28.43 -1.77 23.07
N MET A 3 27.31 -1.54 22.39
CA MET A 3 26.74 -0.22 22.23
C MET A 3 26.19 0.29 23.60
N PRO A 4 26.42 1.54 23.98
CA PRO A 4 25.87 2.10 25.22
C PRO A 4 24.36 2.25 25.10
N ALA A 5 23.63 1.70 26.06
CA ALA A 5 22.19 1.88 26.24
C ALA A 5 21.90 3.35 26.53
N PHE A 6 20.98 3.95 25.77
CA PHE A 6 20.43 5.28 26.06
C PHE A 6 19.64 5.23 27.37
N GLN A 7 20.27 5.64 28.46
CA GLN A 7 19.56 5.95 29.71
C GLN A 7 18.96 7.35 29.59
N THR A 8 17.80 7.46 28.98
CA THR A 8 16.99 8.69 29.10
C THR A 8 16.25 8.60 30.43
N SER A 9 16.71 9.37 31.42
CA SER A 9 16.06 9.46 32.72
C SER A 9 14.59 9.90 32.53
N ALA A 10 13.65 9.15 33.08
CA ALA A 10 12.19 9.39 33.02
C ALA A 10 11.79 10.82 33.48
N THR A 11 12.63 11.50 34.23
CA THR A 11 12.42 12.87 34.73
C THR A 11 12.56 13.95 33.65
N THR A 12 13.24 13.67 32.53
CA THR A 12 13.47 14.66 31.45
C THR A 12 12.29 14.72 30.47
N ALA A 13 11.55 13.63 30.31
CA ALA A 13 10.42 13.54 29.38
C ALA A 13 9.23 14.42 29.82
N SER A 14 9.04 14.66 31.12
CA SER A 14 7.87 15.41 31.64
C SER A 14 7.92 16.93 31.37
N ARG A 15 9.01 17.47 30.77
CA ARG A 15 9.19 18.91 30.48
C ARG A 15 9.47 19.20 29.01
N VAL A 16 9.24 18.25 28.12
CA VAL A 16 9.47 18.47 26.68
C VAL A 16 8.30 19.26 26.10
N ASP A 17 8.60 20.42 25.54
CA ASP A 17 7.64 21.24 24.82
C ASP A 17 7.27 20.59 23.47
N LEU A 18 6.03 20.17 23.31
CA LEU A 18 5.54 19.50 22.11
C LEU A 18 5.66 20.36 20.84
N ASN A 19 5.74 21.70 20.96
CA ASN A 19 5.97 22.58 19.82
C ASN A 19 7.32 22.35 19.15
N LEU A 20 8.29 21.80 19.87
CA LEU A 20 9.60 21.46 19.30
C LEU A 20 9.47 20.41 18.17
N PHE A 21 8.55 19.44 18.34
CA PHE A 21 8.29 18.42 17.32
C PHE A 21 7.59 18.99 16.08
N ARG A 22 6.71 19.99 16.25
CA ARG A 22 6.10 20.71 15.12
C ARG A 22 7.17 21.45 14.31
N VAL A 23 8.16 22.04 14.99
CA VAL A 23 9.29 22.70 14.32
C VAL A 23 10.15 21.69 13.58
N MET A 24 10.44 20.53 14.18
CA MET A 24 11.21 19.46 13.54
C MET A 24 10.51 18.96 12.26
N ASP A 25 9.21 18.73 12.33
CA ASP A 25 8.39 18.30 11.21
C ASP A 25 8.40 19.35 10.09
N ALA A 26 8.16 20.60 10.41
CA ALA A 26 8.18 21.70 9.43
C ALA A 26 9.55 21.86 8.75
N VAL A 27 10.66 21.68 9.48
CA VAL A 27 12.02 21.73 8.88
C VAL A 27 12.25 20.54 7.96
N TYR A 28 11.72 19.36 8.31
CA TYR A 28 11.78 18.17 7.48
C TYR A 28 11.01 18.35 6.17
N GLU A 29 9.77 18.83 6.25
CA GLU A 29 8.87 19.01 5.09
C GLU A 29 9.34 20.14 4.17
N GLN A 30 9.83 21.24 4.74
CA GLN A 30 10.23 22.44 3.98
C GLN A 30 11.72 22.45 3.55
N GLY A 31 12.48 21.42 3.95
CA GLY A 31 13.88 21.28 3.61
C GLY A 31 14.82 22.37 4.22
N GLY A 32 14.32 23.15 5.20
CA GLY A 32 15.15 24.18 5.84
C GLY A 32 14.42 25.11 6.80
N ILE A 33 15.24 25.85 7.57
CA ILE A 33 14.77 26.76 8.64
C ILE A 33 13.89 27.90 8.10
N SER A 34 14.28 28.50 6.97
CA SER A 34 13.53 29.62 6.39
C SER A 34 12.16 29.22 5.86
N GLY A 35 12.05 28.02 5.27
CA GLY A 35 10.79 27.43 4.84
C GLY A 35 9.89 27.11 6.03
N ALA A 36 10.44 26.45 7.04
CA ALA A 36 9.73 26.12 8.27
C ALA A 36 9.22 27.36 9.02
N ALA A 37 10.04 28.41 9.10
CA ALA A 37 9.65 29.66 9.75
C ALA A 37 8.43 30.30 9.07
N ARG A 38 8.41 30.36 7.74
CA ARG A 38 7.25 30.85 6.98
C ARG A 38 6.02 29.97 7.18
N HIS A 39 6.19 28.64 7.10
CA HIS A 39 5.11 27.68 7.25
C HIS A 39 4.44 27.74 8.64
N LEU A 40 5.25 27.93 9.68
CA LEU A 40 4.76 28.00 11.07
C LEU A 40 4.41 29.42 11.54
N HIS A 41 4.56 30.45 10.69
CA HIS A 41 4.42 31.87 11.07
C HIS A 41 5.31 32.26 12.25
N LEU A 42 6.55 31.72 12.27
CA LEU A 42 7.57 32.02 13.28
C LEU A 42 8.73 32.77 12.68
N SER A 43 9.54 33.39 13.54
CA SER A 43 10.85 33.96 13.11
C SER A 43 11.88 32.81 12.92
N GLN A 44 12.83 33.00 12.01
CA GLN A 44 13.93 32.03 11.81
C GLN A 44 14.75 31.77 13.10
N PRO A 45 15.08 32.81 13.94
CA PRO A 45 15.71 32.58 15.24
C PRO A 45 14.87 31.63 16.14
N ALA A 46 13.54 31.80 16.17
CA ALA A 46 12.67 30.93 16.98
C ALA A 46 12.75 29.46 16.53
N VAL A 47 12.70 29.19 15.22
CA VAL A 47 12.87 27.85 14.66
C VAL A 47 14.26 27.29 14.98
N SER A 48 15.32 28.11 14.85
CA SER A 48 16.70 27.69 15.19
C SER A 48 16.86 27.37 16.68
N HIS A 49 16.26 28.14 17.56
CA HIS A 49 16.25 27.87 19.00
C HIS A 49 15.51 26.58 19.37
N ALA A 50 14.36 26.33 18.76
CA ALA A 50 13.59 25.10 18.95
C ALA A 50 14.40 23.86 18.51
N LEU A 51 15.03 23.90 17.33
CA LEU A 51 15.92 22.83 16.88
C LEU A 51 17.12 22.64 17.81
N ALA A 52 17.73 23.72 18.30
CA ALA A 52 18.85 23.61 19.25
C ALA A 52 18.45 22.95 20.57
N ARG A 53 17.19 23.14 21.03
CA ARG A 53 16.65 22.42 22.20
C ARG A 53 16.47 20.93 21.90
N LEU A 54 15.91 20.54 20.76
CA LEU A 54 15.76 19.14 20.37
C LEU A 54 17.12 18.44 20.21
N ARG A 55 18.09 19.09 19.59
CA ARG A 55 19.47 18.59 19.46
C ARG A 55 20.10 18.24 20.82
N ARG A 56 19.90 19.12 21.79
CA ARG A 56 20.37 18.85 23.15
C ARG A 56 19.65 17.70 23.85
N LEU A 57 18.34 17.56 23.62
CA LEU A 57 17.56 16.49 24.21
C LEU A 57 17.90 15.10 23.63
N TRP A 58 18.21 15.06 22.34
CA TRP A 58 18.47 13.79 21.65
C TRP A 58 19.97 13.49 21.42
N GLY A 59 20.84 14.45 21.68
CA GLY A 59 22.28 14.31 21.46
C GLY A 59 22.64 14.12 19.98
N ASP A 60 21.77 14.56 19.08
CA ASP A 60 21.90 14.40 17.63
C ASP A 60 21.68 15.73 16.90
N PRO A 61 22.42 16.05 15.83
CA PRO A 61 22.24 17.26 15.04
C PRO A 61 20.86 17.36 14.37
N LEU A 62 20.11 16.27 14.24
CA LEU A 62 18.82 16.09 13.60
C LEU A 62 18.84 16.43 12.10
N PHE A 63 19.42 17.55 11.73
CA PHE A 63 19.62 17.98 10.33
C PHE A 63 21.03 18.50 10.16
N VAL A 64 21.67 18.10 9.07
CA VAL A 64 22.97 18.57 8.62
C VAL A 64 22.83 19.40 7.36
N ARG A 65 23.64 20.45 7.23
CA ARG A 65 23.59 21.29 6.03
C ARG A 65 24.39 20.63 4.91
N GLN A 66 23.73 20.43 3.77
CA GLN A 66 24.36 19.94 2.55
C GLN A 66 24.05 20.93 1.41
N GLY A 67 25.02 21.76 1.07
CA GLY A 67 24.80 22.88 0.16
C GLY A 67 23.78 23.88 0.74
N ASN A 68 22.69 24.08 0.03
CA ASN A 68 21.62 25.01 0.42
C ASN A 68 20.42 24.33 1.14
N GLN A 69 20.51 23.03 1.39
CA GLN A 69 19.43 22.24 2.01
C GLN A 69 19.83 21.70 3.38
N MET A 70 18.82 21.49 4.22
CA MET A 70 18.93 20.79 5.49
C MET A 70 18.53 19.33 5.28
N VAL A 71 19.50 18.42 5.38
CA VAL A 71 19.30 16.98 5.17
C VAL A 71 19.13 16.32 6.53
N PRO A 72 18.10 15.45 6.74
CA PRO A 72 17.86 14.77 8.00
C PRO A 72 18.97 13.75 8.30
N THR A 73 19.34 13.63 9.58
CA THR A 73 20.23 12.56 10.09
C THR A 73 19.51 11.20 10.05
N GLU A 74 20.28 10.12 10.28
CA GLU A 74 19.71 8.78 10.38
C GLU A 74 18.70 8.65 11.53
N LEU A 75 18.98 9.31 12.66
CA LEU A 75 18.04 9.39 13.78
C LEU A 75 16.75 10.06 13.34
N THR A 76 16.83 11.22 12.68
CA THR A 76 15.65 11.94 12.18
C THR A 76 14.83 11.09 11.24
N ARG A 77 15.46 10.44 10.25
CA ARG A 77 14.74 9.55 9.31
C ARG A 77 13.99 8.43 10.01
N ARG A 78 14.58 7.87 11.06
CA ARG A 78 13.97 6.77 11.81
C ARG A 78 12.76 7.20 12.65
N VAL A 79 12.78 8.41 13.21
CA VAL A 79 11.74 8.85 14.17
C VAL A 79 10.69 9.79 13.57
N ILE A 80 10.95 10.40 12.42
CA ILE A 80 10.06 11.44 11.85
C ILE A 80 8.66 10.91 11.54
N GLY A 81 8.54 9.66 11.08
CA GLY A 81 7.25 9.04 10.83
C GLY A 81 6.37 8.92 12.08
N GLU A 82 6.97 8.54 13.21
CA GLU A 82 6.28 8.50 14.50
C GLU A 82 5.88 9.90 14.98
N VAL A 83 6.80 10.85 14.88
CA VAL A 83 6.53 12.27 15.22
C VAL A 83 5.34 12.79 14.43
N GLN A 84 5.32 12.60 13.12
CA GLN A 84 4.22 13.02 12.24
C GLN A 84 2.90 12.33 12.60
N ALA A 85 2.93 11.04 12.90
CA ALA A 85 1.74 10.30 13.31
C ALA A 85 1.12 10.86 14.59
N HIS A 86 1.96 11.14 15.59
CA HIS A 86 1.49 11.69 16.87
C HIS A 86 1.02 13.14 16.74
N LEU A 87 1.69 13.98 15.96
CA LEU A 87 1.26 15.35 15.68
C LEU A 87 -0.12 15.37 14.98
N ARG A 88 -0.32 14.52 13.98
CA ARG A 88 -1.63 14.35 13.34
C ARG A 88 -2.71 13.89 14.33
N GLY A 89 -2.38 12.95 15.22
CA GLY A 89 -3.30 12.51 16.28
C GLY A 89 -3.73 13.65 17.19
N LEU A 90 -2.79 14.50 17.62
CA LEU A 90 -3.08 15.68 18.43
C LEU A 90 -3.93 16.73 17.69
N GLN A 91 -3.65 16.95 16.41
CA GLN A 91 -4.44 17.84 15.55
C GLN A 91 -5.88 17.31 15.37
N GLY A 92 -6.05 16.00 15.23
CA GLY A 92 -7.37 15.35 15.16
C GLY A 92 -8.20 15.56 16.41
N LEU A 93 -7.58 15.59 17.60
CA LEU A 93 -8.28 15.90 18.86
C LEU A 93 -8.77 17.36 18.91
N MET A 94 -8.04 18.28 18.30
CA MET A 94 -8.44 19.70 18.25
C MET A 94 -9.46 19.99 17.14
N GLY A 95 -9.44 19.21 16.04
CA GLY A 95 -10.37 19.34 14.92
C GLY A 95 -11.75 18.69 15.11
N GLN A 96 -12.02 18.05 16.25
CA GLN A 96 -13.35 17.53 16.56
C GLN A 96 -14.45 18.62 16.72
N ALA A 97 -14.07 19.89 16.66
CA ALA A 97 -14.99 21.03 16.73
C ALA A 97 -15.45 21.58 15.37
N ASP A 98 -14.74 21.24 14.27
CA ASP A 98 -15.09 21.71 12.94
C ASP A 98 -15.73 20.57 12.12
N THR A 99 -16.84 20.88 11.45
CA THR A 99 -17.49 19.96 10.50
C THR A 99 -16.48 19.54 9.44
N PHE A 100 -16.15 18.25 9.40
CA PHE A 100 -15.26 17.67 8.41
C PHE A 100 -15.80 17.90 6.99
N ASP A 101 -15.04 18.60 6.15
CA ASP A 101 -15.35 18.85 4.75
C ASP A 101 -14.23 18.30 3.85
N PRO A 102 -14.48 17.25 3.07
CA PRO A 102 -13.48 16.67 2.16
C PRO A 102 -12.92 17.67 1.14
N LEU A 103 -13.71 18.69 0.70
CA LEU A 103 -13.28 19.69 -0.25
C LEU A 103 -12.12 20.56 0.26
N THR A 104 -11.99 20.70 1.58
CA THR A 104 -10.94 21.52 2.22
C THR A 104 -9.69 20.71 2.58
N LEU A 105 -9.74 19.38 2.45
CA LEU A 105 -8.61 18.51 2.80
C LEU A 105 -7.39 18.76 1.90
N ASN A 106 -6.27 19.10 2.53
CA ASN A 106 -4.98 19.20 1.86
C ASN A 106 -3.97 18.26 2.54
N MET A 107 -3.89 17.06 2.03
CA MET A 107 -3.02 16.02 2.59
C MET A 107 -2.60 15.01 1.52
N THR A 108 -1.66 14.14 1.87
CA THR A 108 -1.31 12.98 1.05
C THR A 108 -1.85 11.71 1.72
N LEU A 109 -2.74 11.00 1.05
CA LEU A 109 -3.16 9.64 1.41
C LEU A 109 -2.09 8.65 0.92
N ARG A 110 -1.45 7.94 1.84
CA ARG A 110 -0.47 6.89 1.52
C ARG A 110 -1.16 5.54 1.55
N LEU A 111 -1.31 4.94 0.39
CA LEU A 111 -2.04 3.69 0.21
C LEU A 111 -1.09 2.55 -0.14
N GLY A 112 -0.94 1.60 0.78
CA GLY A 112 -0.16 0.40 0.55
C GLY A 112 -0.90 -0.58 -0.34
N MET A 113 -0.32 -0.98 -1.49
CA MET A 113 -0.90 -2.02 -2.35
C MET A 113 0.15 -2.65 -3.27
N ARG A 114 -0.27 -3.69 -4.01
CA ARG A 114 0.57 -4.38 -4.99
C ARG A 114 0.14 -4.00 -6.39
N ASP A 115 1.03 -4.20 -7.36
CA ASP A 115 0.87 -3.80 -8.76
C ASP A 115 -0.49 -4.16 -9.39
N VAL A 116 -1.00 -5.38 -9.16
CA VAL A 116 -2.32 -5.81 -9.66
C VAL A 116 -3.44 -4.95 -9.06
N LEU A 117 -3.44 -4.80 -7.73
CA LEU A 117 -4.44 -4.00 -7.02
C LEU A 117 -4.29 -2.51 -7.35
N GLU A 118 -3.06 -2.03 -7.51
CA GLU A 118 -2.75 -0.67 -7.92
C GLU A 118 -3.37 -0.36 -9.29
N ALA A 119 -3.11 -1.22 -10.28
CA ALA A 119 -3.58 -1.02 -11.64
C ALA A 119 -5.12 -0.95 -11.77
N ILE A 120 -5.84 -1.73 -10.96
CA ILE A 120 -7.31 -1.78 -11.01
C ILE A 120 -7.98 -0.77 -10.08
N THR A 121 -7.40 -0.46 -8.92
CA THR A 121 -8.03 0.39 -7.90
C THR A 121 -7.79 1.87 -8.12
N LEU A 122 -6.59 2.27 -8.59
CA LEU A 122 -6.24 3.68 -8.72
C LEU A 122 -7.11 4.46 -9.71
N PRO A 123 -7.45 3.95 -10.90
CA PRO A 123 -8.24 4.72 -11.86
C PRO A 123 -9.61 5.17 -11.30
N PRO A 124 -10.48 4.30 -10.78
CA PRO A 124 -11.76 4.72 -10.22
C PRO A 124 -11.60 5.55 -8.93
N LEU A 125 -10.61 5.23 -8.10
CA LEU A 125 -10.32 6.00 -6.88
C LEU A 125 -9.92 7.44 -7.21
N MET A 126 -9.00 7.65 -8.14
CA MET A 126 -8.56 8.98 -8.57
C MET A 126 -9.70 9.79 -9.19
N ALA A 127 -10.55 9.15 -9.99
CA ALA A 127 -11.74 9.80 -10.55
C ALA A 127 -12.73 10.24 -9.47
N SER A 128 -12.87 9.47 -8.40
CA SER A 128 -13.71 9.79 -7.23
C SER A 128 -13.09 10.91 -6.38
N LEU A 129 -11.82 10.77 -6.02
CA LEU A 129 -11.09 11.76 -5.20
C LEU A 129 -11.00 13.12 -5.88
N GLY A 130 -10.77 13.18 -7.21
CA GLY A 130 -10.71 14.43 -7.96
C GLY A 130 -11.98 15.28 -7.87
N ARG A 131 -13.13 14.63 -7.65
CA ARG A 131 -14.42 15.33 -7.45
C ARG A 131 -14.70 15.64 -5.98
N ALA A 132 -14.40 14.70 -5.07
CA ALA A 132 -14.78 14.81 -3.67
C ALA A 132 -13.76 15.57 -2.81
N ALA A 133 -12.47 15.50 -3.17
CA ALA A 133 -11.37 16.10 -2.40
C ALA A 133 -10.21 16.49 -3.33
N PRO A 134 -10.35 17.56 -4.14
CA PRO A 134 -9.43 17.90 -5.22
C PRO A 134 -8.00 18.25 -4.75
N HIS A 135 -7.83 18.56 -3.49
CA HIS A 135 -6.52 18.91 -2.90
C HIS A 135 -5.85 17.72 -2.20
N VAL A 136 -6.52 16.56 -2.12
CA VAL A 136 -5.91 15.33 -1.61
C VAL A 136 -4.99 14.73 -2.67
N LYS A 137 -3.75 14.49 -2.29
CA LYS A 137 -2.78 13.75 -3.09
C LYS A 137 -2.82 12.29 -2.69
N LEU A 138 -2.59 11.38 -3.63
CA LEU A 138 -2.48 9.95 -3.36
C LEU A 138 -1.04 9.51 -3.65
N ALA A 139 -0.47 8.74 -2.73
CA ALA A 139 0.80 8.08 -2.91
C ALA A 139 0.60 6.56 -2.77
N SER A 140 0.79 5.81 -3.84
CA SER A 140 0.82 4.36 -3.79
C SER A 140 2.21 3.90 -3.32
N VAL A 141 2.22 2.99 -2.34
CA VAL A 141 3.45 2.50 -1.71
C VAL A 141 3.44 0.97 -1.72
N ARG A 142 4.54 0.39 -2.17
CA ARG A 142 4.69 -1.07 -2.07
C ARG A 142 5.04 -1.46 -0.64
N VAL A 143 4.13 -2.16 0.03
CA VAL A 143 4.34 -2.69 1.37
C VAL A 143 4.66 -4.18 1.29
N PRO A 144 5.83 -4.64 1.77
CA PRO A 144 6.13 -6.06 1.93
C PRO A 144 5.10 -6.72 2.85
N ARG A 145 4.77 -8.00 2.59
CA ARG A 145 3.72 -8.68 3.35
C ARG A 145 3.98 -8.75 4.84
N ASP A 146 5.20 -9.02 5.22
CA ASP A 146 5.68 -9.10 6.59
C ASP A 146 5.78 -7.73 7.28
N ALA A 147 5.83 -6.64 6.52
CA ALA A 147 5.93 -5.27 7.03
C ALA A 147 4.57 -4.58 7.23
N LEU A 148 3.43 -5.16 6.82
CA LEU A 148 2.11 -4.50 6.82
C LEU A 148 1.75 -3.92 8.20
N GLU A 149 1.84 -4.72 9.26
CA GLU A 149 1.46 -4.29 10.61
C GLU A 149 2.37 -3.17 11.11
N ARG A 150 3.68 -3.28 10.84
CA ARG A 150 4.65 -2.26 11.19
C ARG A 150 4.38 -0.96 10.41
N SER A 151 4.24 -1.04 9.10
CA SER A 151 4.05 0.15 8.26
C SER A 151 2.79 0.94 8.62
N LEU A 152 1.69 0.24 9.00
CA LEU A 152 0.48 0.88 9.53
C LEU A 152 0.70 1.47 10.93
N THR A 153 1.44 0.77 11.79
CA THR A 153 1.68 1.22 13.18
C THR A 153 2.56 2.46 13.23
N VAL A 154 3.61 2.53 12.40
CA VAL A 154 4.52 3.70 12.37
C VAL A 154 4.03 4.81 11.43
N GLY A 155 2.91 4.62 10.73
CA GLY A 155 2.31 5.62 9.85
C GLY A 155 3.07 5.83 8.53
N GLU A 156 3.85 4.86 8.08
CA GLU A 156 4.44 4.86 6.72
C GLU A 156 3.34 4.85 5.66
N VAL A 157 2.24 4.15 5.93
CA VAL A 157 1.03 4.13 5.12
C VAL A 157 -0.20 4.35 6.00
N ASP A 158 -1.25 4.95 5.45
CA ASP A 158 -2.51 5.19 6.14
C ASP A 158 -3.43 3.97 6.04
N LEU A 159 -3.46 3.33 4.87
CA LEU A 159 -4.27 2.16 4.55
C LEU A 159 -3.44 1.16 3.74
N VAL A 160 -3.77 -0.12 3.84
CA VAL A 160 -3.21 -1.16 2.96
C VAL A 160 -4.35 -1.97 2.35
N ILE A 161 -4.30 -2.20 1.03
CA ILE A 161 -5.15 -3.18 0.34
C ILE A 161 -4.29 -4.39 -0.01
N ASP A 162 -4.65 -5.56 0.49
CA ASP A 162 -3.98 -6.82 0.17
C ASP A 162 -4.97 -7.99 0.29
N ARG A 163 -4.52 -9.17 -0.11
CA ARG A 163 -5.26 -10.41 0.11
C ARG A 163 -5.48 -10.64 1.61
N GLN A 164 -6.56 -11.34 1.93
CA GLN A 164 -6.86 -11.75 3.31
C GLN A 164 -5.62 -12.30 4.02
N ARG A 165 -5.41 -11.84 5.23
CA ARG A 165 -4.39 -12.36 6.14
C ARG A 165 -4.83 -12.25 7.59
N ARG A 166 -4.27 -13.11 8.42
CA ARG A 166 -4.39 -12.94 9.86
C ARG A 166 -3.53 -11.75 10.27
N VAL A 167 -4.14 -10.82 10.99
CA VAL A 167 -3.49 -9.67 11.60
C VAL A 167 -3.65 -9.74 13.11
N ALA A 168 -2.67 -9.25 13.84
CA ALA A 168 -2.66 -9.25 15.29
C ALA A 168 -2.70 -7.81 15.85
N GLY A 169 -2.92 -7.70 17.16
CA GLY A 169 -2.80 -6.44 17.87
C GLY A 169 -3.84 -5.39 17.48
N ARG A 170 -3.35 -4.23 17.10
CA ARG A 170 -4.15 -3.02 16.81
C ARG A 170 -4.49 -2.83 15.33
N ILE A 171 -4.29 -3.83 14.49
CA ILE A 171 -4.68 -3.75 13.09
C ILE A 171 -6.13 -4.19 12.94
N ARG A 172 -6.89 -3.39 12.20
CA ARG A 172 -8.27 -3.68 11.78
C ARG A 172 -8.28 -4.04 10.31
N GLY A 173 -9.30 -4.77 9.89
CA GLY A 173 -9.46 -5.15 8.50
C GLY A 173 -10.93 -5.20 8.11
N GLU A 174 -11.22 -4.80 6.87
CA GLU A 174 -12.53 -4.86 6.23
C GLU A 174 -12.41 -5.61 4.92
N HIS A 175 -13.33 -6.54 4.67
CA HIS A 175 -13.45 -7.23 3.39
C HIS A 175 -13.97 -6.26 2.32
N LEU A 176 -13.27 -6.17 1.20
CA LEU A 176 -13.66 -5.30 0.08
C LEU A 176 -14.35 -6.06 -1.04
N ALA A 177 -13.75 -7.17 -1.48
CA ALA A 177 -14.22 -7.98 -2.61
C ALA A 177 -13.62 -9.38 -2.57
N ASP A 178 -14.23 -10.29 -3.31
CA ASP A 178 -13.67 -11.59 -3.66
C ASP A 178 -13.25 -11.58 -5.12
N GLU A 179 -12.02 -11.97 -5.39
CA GLU A 179 -11.39 -11.91 -6.71
C GLU A 179 -11.16 -13.33 -7.23
N ASP A 180 -11.79 -13.66 -8.35
CA ASP A 180 -11.57 -14.93 -9.04
C ASP A 180 -10.25 -14.93 -9.82
N LEU A 181 -9.77 -16.13 -10.16
CA LEU A 181 -8.66 -16.31 -11.07
C LEU A 181 -9.16 -16.65 -12.47
N ALA A 182 -8.43 -16.14 -13.46
CA ALA A 182 -8.66 -16.44 -14.87
C ALA A 182 -7.34 -16.80 -15.55
N VAL A 183 -7.42 -17.38 -16.74
CA VAL A 183 -6.27 -17.75 -17.57
C VAL A 183 -6.22 -16.81 -18.77
N LEU A 184 -5.06 -16.22 -18.99
CA LEU A 184 -4.71 -15.48 -20.21
C LEU A 184 -3.88 -16.37 -21.15
N LEU A 185 -4.22 -16.28 -22.44
CA LEU A 185 -3.49 -16.85 -23.55
C LEU A 185 -3.53 -15.88 -24.74
N ARG A 186 -2.62 -16.01 -25.70
CA ARG A 186 -2.66 -15.18 -26.92
C ARG A 186 -3.97 -15.38 -27.67
N HIS A 187 -4.41 -14.39 -28.44
CA HIS A 187 -5.74 -14.35 -29.04
C HIS A 187 -5.99 -15.49 -30.05
N ASP A 188 -4.96 -15.99 -30.71
CA ASP A 188 -4.98 -17.07 -31.69
C ASP A 188 -4.37 -18.40 -31.15
N HIS A 189 -4.32 -18.56 -29.82
CA HIS A 189 -3.82 -19.76 -29.19
C HIS A 189 -4.66 -20.99 -29.56
N PRO A 190 -4.04 -22.17 -29.83
CA PRO A 190 -4.78 -23.39 -30.21
C PRO A 190 -5.84 -23.82 -29.18
N LEU A 191 -5.61 -23.58 -27.91
CA LEU A 191 -6.50 -23.96 -26.82
C LEU A 191 -7.51 -22.86 -26.45
N ARG A 192 -7.62 -21.80 -27.27
CA ARG A 192 -8.51 -20.68 -26.90
C ARG A 192 -9.98 -21.10 -26.68
N ASP A 193 -10.45 -22.09 -27.41
CA ASP A 193 -11.84 -22.54 -27.36
C ASP A 193 -12.01 -23.93 -26.70
N ALA A 194 -10.91 -24.56 -26.23
CA ALA A 194 -10.89 -25.92 -25.70
C ALA A 194 -9.92 -26.08 -24.52
N LEU A 195 -9.88 -25.11 -23.61
CA LEU A 195 -9.03 -25.16 -22.43
C LEU A 195 -9.73 -25.98 -21.32
N ASP A 196 -9.45 -27.26 -21.24
CA ASP A 196 -9.87 -28.12 -20.15
C ASP A 196 -8.75 -28.32 -19.09
N VAL A 197 -9.02 -29.09 -18.04
CA VAL A 197 -8.07 -29.37 -16.95
C VAL A 197 -6.80 -30.04 -17.48
N SER A 198 -6.94 -31.05 -18.37
CA SER A 198 -5.78 -31.76 -18.92
C SER A 198 -4.90 -30.86 -19.77
N ALA A 199 -5.52 -30.12 -20.69
CA ALA A 199 -4.84 -29.16 -21.53
C ALA A 199 -4.13 -28.08 -20.73
N TYR A 200 -4.73 -27.59 -19.65
CA TYR A 200 -4.14 -26.58 -18.77
C TYR A 200 -2.84 -27.07 -18.13
N PHE A 201 -2.82 -28.29 -17.55
CA PHE A 201 -1.61 -28.82 -16.91
C PHE A 201 -0.53 -29.29 -17.89
N GLN A 202 -0.88 -29.59 -19.14
CA GLN A 202 0.08 -29.97 -20.18
C GLN A 202 0.79 -28.78 -20.80
N GLN A 203 0.30 -27.55 -20.63
CA GLN A 203 0.92 -26.35 -21.16
C GLN A 203 2.08 -25.84 -20.30
N GLN A 204 2.90 -25.03 -20.94
CA GLN A 204 3.90 -24.21 -20.24
C GLN A 204 3.19 -23.02 -19.57
N HIS A 205 3.66 -22.65 -18.39
CA HIS A 205 3.11 -21.53 -17.65
C HIS A 205 4.13 -20.44 -17.38
N VAL A 206 3.68 -19.19 -17.44
CA VAL A 206 4.38 -18.03 -16.88
C VAL A 206 3.85 -17.81 -15.47
N MET A 207 4.73 -17.65 -14.49
CA MET A 207 4.35 -17.36 -13.11
C MET A 207 4.96 -16.03 -12.66
N VAL A 208 4.16 -15.19 -12.02
CA VAL A 208 4.64 -13.94 -11.41
C VAL A 208 4.99 -14.19 -9.96
N SER A 209 6.26 -14.01 -9.62
CA SER A 209 6.79 -14.19 -8.27
C SER A 209 7.95 -13.22 -8.04
N LEU A 210 8.02 -12.66 -6.82
CA LEU A 210 9.15 -11.80 -6.41
C LEU A 210 10.38 -12.60 -5.99
N GLN A 211 10.20 -13.89 -5.69
CA GLN A 211 11.25 -14.81 -5.29
C GLN A 211 11.29 -15.96 -6.29
N PRO A 212 12.46 -16.26 -6.89
CA PRO A 212 12.59 -17.31 -7.90
C PRO A 212 12.12 -18.70 -7.41
N ASP A 213 12.40 -19.01 -6.16
CA ASP A 213 12.12 -20.32 -5.55
C ASP A 213 10.81 -20.38 -4.77
N GLN A 214 9.96 -19.34 -4.87
CA GLN A 214 8.68 -19.34 -4.18
C GLN A 214 7.77 -20.43 -4.76
N PRO A 215 7.21 -21.34 -3.92
CA PRO A 215 6.25 -22.33 -4.38
C PRO A 215 5.05 -21.70 -5.07
N ASP A 216 4.44 -22.42 -5.97
CA ASP A 216 3.17 -22.02 -6.58
C ASP A 216 2.09 -21.92 -5.49
N PRO A 217 1.47 -20.75 -5.29
CA PRO A 217 0.46 -20.56 -4.25
C PRO A 217 -0.80 -21.43 -4.43
N LEU A 218 -1.03 -21.95 -5.64
CA LEU A 218 -2.16 -22.81 -5.95
C LEU A 218 -1.83 -24.31 -5.81
N GLN A 219 -0.57 -24.66 -5.65
CA GLN A 219 -0.13 -26.07 -5.61
C GLN A 219 -0.85 -26.89 -4.52
N ALA A 220 -1.01 -26.32 -3.33
CA ALA A 220 -1.71 -27.01 -2.25
C ALA A 220 -3.18 -27.28 -2.57
N VAL A 221 -3.84 -26.36 -3.27
CA VAL A 221 -5.24 -26.50 -3.69
C VAL A 221 -5.37 -27.61 -4.74
N TRP A 222 -4.44 -27.67 -5.68
CA TRP A 222 -4.46 -28.71 -6.73
C TRP A 222 -4.08 -30.08 -6.19
N ALA A 223 -3.09 -30.15 -5.33
CA ALA A 223 -2.71 -31.42 -4.68
C ALA A 223 -3.88 -32.00 -3.87
N ALA A 224 -4.66 -31.18 -3.18
CA ALA A 224 -5.86 -31.61 -2.46
C ALA A 224 -6.95 -32.17 -3.39
N GLN A 225 -6.95 -31.82 -4.67
CA GLN A 225 -7.85 -32.30 -5.71
C GLN A 225 -7.26 -33.46 -6.53
N GLY A 226 -6.07 -33.98 -6.16
CA GLY A 226 -5.36 -35.01 -6.89
C GLY A 226 -4.78 -34.58 -8.22
N LEU A 227 -4.62 -33.28 -8.43
CA LEU A 227 -4.04 -32.72 -9.65
C LEU A 227 -2.52 -32.54 -9.51
N GLY A 228 -1.84 -32.57 -10.65
CA GLY A 228 -0.38 -32.41 -10.73
C GLY A 228 0.11 -30.96 -10.55
N GLU A 229 1.39 -30.77 -10.84
CA GLU A 229 2.03 -29.47 -10.84
C GLU A 229 2.02 -28.86 -12.24
N ARG A 230 1.98 -27.52 -12.31
CA ARG A 230 2.17 -26.78 -13.57
C ARG A 230 3.63 -26.81 -13.98
N THR A 231 3.90 -26.98 -15.26
CA THR A 231 5.23 -26.77 -15.82
C THR A 231 5.48 -25.27 -16.01
N VAL A 232 6.27 -24.67 -15.12
CA VAL A 232 6.57 -23.24 -15.17
C VAL A 232 7.84 -23.03 -16.02
N SER A 233 7.67 -22.44 -17.21
CA SER A 233 8.79 -22.12 -18.13
C SER A 233 9.44 -20.78 -17.85
N LEU A 234 8.69 -19.83 -17.23
CA LEU A 234 9.20 -18.51 -16.87
C LEU A 234 8.66 -18.08 -15.51
N ARG A 235 9.54 -17.60 -14.64
CA ARG A 235 9.20 -16.82 -13.46
C ARG A 235 9.66 -15.39 -13.65
N CYS A 236 8.77 -14.42 -13.48
CA CYS A 236 9.10 -12.99 -13.60
C CYS A 236 8.47 -12.19 -12.45
N GLN A 237 8.85 -10.93 -12.32
CA GLN A 237 8.46 -10.11 -11.17
C GLN A 237 7.20 -9.27 -11.41
N HIS A 238 6.82 -9.01 -12.68
CA HIS A 238 5.78 -8.06 -13.05
C HIS A 238 4.72 -8.72 -13.94
N ASN A 239 3.45 -8.52 -13.58
CA ASN A 239 2.31 -9.09 -14.30
C ASN A 239 2.22 -8.59 -15.75
N PHE A 240 2.51 -7.31 -16.00
CA PHE A 240 2.50 -6.76 -17.35
C PHE A 240 3.57 -7.40 -18.25
N ALA A 241 4.78 -7.66 -17.71
CA ALA A 241 5.83 -8.37 -18.45
C ALA A 241 5.42 -9.82 -18.78
N ALA A 242 4.82 -10.51 -17.77
CA ALA A 242 4.27 -11.85 -17.98
C ALA A 242 3.22 -11.87 -19.10
N ALA A 243 2.30 -10.92 -19.10
CA ALA A 243 1.25 -10.82 -20.12
C ALA A 243 1.83 -10.58 -21.53
N ASN A 244 2.89 -9.78 -21.69
CA ASN A 244 3.56 -9.59 -22.97
C ASN A 244 4.24 -10.88 -23.47
N VAL A 245 4.84 -11.67 -22.58
CA VAL A 245 5.42 -12.97 -22.95
C VAL A 245 4.35 -13.93 -23.45
N VAL A 246 3.19 -13.97 -22.76
CA VAL A 246 2.04 -14.81 -23.17
C VAL A 246 1.44 -14.33 -24.49
N ALA A 247 1.38 -13.02 -24.74
CA ALA A 247 0.91 -12.47 -26.01
C ALA A 247 1.79 -12.87 -27.21
N ALA A 248 3.07 -13.21 -26.95
CA ALA A 248 4.05 -13.55 -27.98
C ALA A 248 4.33 -15.08 -28.08
N GLY A 249 3.71 -15.91 -27.24
CA GLY A 249 3.99 -17.35 -27.18
C GLY A 249 2.80 -18.21 -26.80
N ASP A 250 3.04 -19.51 -26.56
CA ASP A 250 1.98 -20.48 -26.25
C ASP A 250 1.87 -20.79 -24.75
N ALA A 251 2.59 -20.05 -23.90
CA ALA A 251 2.48 -20.23 -22.47
C ALA A 251 1.18 -19.59 -21.91
N LEU A 252 0.69 -20.15 -20.82
CA LEU A 252 -0.48 -19.65 -20.12
C LEU A 252 -0.08 -18.77 -18.91
N LEU A 253 -0.91 -17.79 -18.58
CA LEU A 253 -0.76 -16.98 -17.37
C LEU A 253 -2.05 -17.00 -16.56
N THR A 254 -1.97 -17.48 -15.31
CA THR A 254 -3.09 -17.45 -14.36
C THR A 254 -2.92 -16.26 -13.42
N LEU A 255 -3.94 -15.39 -13.34
CA LEU A 255 -3.90 -14.17 -12.53
C LEU A 255 -5.34 -13.73 -12.16
N PRO A 256 -5.50 -12.72 -11.26
CA PRO A 256 -6.80 -12.17 -10.92
C PRO A 256 -7.59 -11.71 -12.15
N ARG A 257 -8.86 -12.12 -12.21
CA ARG A 257 -9.77 -11.91 -13.34
C ARG A 257 -9.88 -10.44 -13.74
N THR A 258 -10.13 -9.55 -12.76
CA THR A 258 -10.32 -8.13 -13.04
C THR A 258 -9.09 -7.52 -13.72
N TYR A 259 -7.89 -7.94 -13.30
CA TYR A 259 -6.66 -7.48 -13.95
C TYR A 259 -6.44 -8.15 -15.31
N ALA A 260 -6.81 -9.42 -15.46
CA ALA A 260 -6.78 -10.11 -16.76
C ALA A 260 -7.66 -9.39 -17.80
N GLU A 261 -8.87 -9.01 -17.41
CA GLU A 261 -9.79 -8.22 -18.25
C GLU A 261 -9.19 -6.86 -18.65
N ALA A 262 -8.50 -6.18 -17.73
CA ALA A 262 -7.82 -4.93 -18.06
C ALA A 262 -6.71 -5.14 -19.11
N LEU A 263 -5.95 -6.22 -19.02
CA LEU A 263 -4.88 -6.57 -19.96
C LEU A 263 -5.41 -6.92 -21.36
N THR A 264 -6.55 -7.60 -21.47
CA THR A 264 -7.14 -7.95 -22.78
C THR A 264 -7.61 -6.72 -23.58
N ARG A 265 -7.78 -5.56 -22.94
CA ARG A 265 -8.12 -4.30 -23.63
C ARG A 265 -6.92 -3.68 -24.34
N THR A 266 -5.70 -4.04 -23.97
CA THR A 266 -4.47 -3.40 -24.45
C THR A 266 -3.51 -4.37 -25.15
N LEU A 267 -3.62 -5.66 -24.90
CA LEU A 267 -2.76 -6.69 -25.45
C LEU A 267 -3.60 -7.70 -26.27
N PRO A 268 -3.02 -8.35 -27.29
CA PRO A 268 -3.71 -9.37 -28.10
C PRO A 268 -3.86 -10.69 -27.32
N LEU A 269 -4.60 -10.63 -26.23
CA LEU A 269 -4.87 -11.72 -25.33
C LEU A 269 -6.36 -12.06 -25.29
N VAL A 270 -6.67 -13.30 -24.95
CA VAL A 270 -8.03 -13.74 -24.60
C VAL A 270 -8.02 -14.26 -23.17
N LEU A 271 -9.11 -13.99 -22.49
CA LEU A 271 -9.38 -14.51 -21.14
C LEU A 271 -10.21 -15.79 -21.25
N ARG A 272 -9.84 -16.78 -20.44
CA ARG A 272 -10.61 -18.03 -20.24
C ARG A 272 -10.82 -18.30 -18.76
N GLU A 273 -11.88 -19.03 -18.47
CA GLU A 273 -12.10 -19.54 -17.11
C GLU A 273 -10.94 -20.44 -16.72
N LEU A 274 -10.56 -20.38 -15.45
CA LEU A 274 -9.65 -21.36 -14.89
C LEU A 274 -10.39 -22.69 -14.83
N PRO A 275 -9.92 -23.74 -15.56
CA PRO A 275 -10.68 -25.00 -15.65
C PRO A 275 -10.64 -25.83 -14.37
N VAL A 276 -9.94 -25.34 -13.35
CA VAL A 276 -9.81 -26.00 -12.04
C VAL A 276 -10.47 -25.10 -11.00
N PRO A 277 -11.43 -25.62 -10.22
CA PRO A 277 -12.03 -24.86 -9.14
C PRO A 277 -11.00 -24.44 -8.09
N VAL A 278 -10.93 -23.17 -7.81
CA VAL A 278 -10.11 -22.60 -6.72
C VAL A 278 -10.96 -21.60 -5.94
N PRO A 279 -10.78 -21.51 -4.61
CA PRO A 279 -11.46 -20.49 -3.84
C PRO A 279 -11.07 -19.09 -4.33
N PRO A 280 -12.02 -18.15 -4.37
CA PRO A 280 -11.71 -16.75 -4.70
C PRO A 280 -10.73 -16.17 -3.69
N ILE A 281 -10.00 -15.15 -4.12
CA ILE A 281 -9.02 -14.44 -3.29
C ILE A 281 -9.76 -13.30 -2.59
N GLY A 282 -9.97 -13.40 -1.29
CA GLY A 282 -10.52 -12.29 -0.50
C GLY A 282 -9.56 -11.10 -0.48
N ILE A 283 -10.04 -9.95 -0.93
CA ILE A 283 -9.31 -8.67 -0.91
C ILE A 283 -9.80 -7.86 0.26
N TRP A 284 -8.88 -7.39 1.08
CA TRP A 284 -9.15 -6.71 2.33
C TRP A 284 -8.43 -5.36 2.38
N MET A 285 -9.03 -4.40 3.08
CA MET A 285 -8.41 -3.15 3.48
C MET A 285 -8.02 -3.23 4.96
N TYR A 286 -6.82 -2.75 5.29
CA TYR A 286 -6.27 -2.78 6.64
C TYR A 286 -5.85 -1.39 7.10
N TRP A 287 -6.04 -1.10 8.41
CA TRP A 287 -5.64 0.15 9.07
C TRP A 287 -5.31 -0.06 10.54
N HIS A 288 -4.69 0.95 11.16
CA HIS A 288 -4.41 0.91 12.58
C HIS A 288 -5.64 1.33 13.41
N ALA A 289 -5.95 0.61 14.49
CA ALA A 289 -7.14 0.84 15.33
C ALA A 289 -7.22 2.26 15.92
N ASP A 290 -6.08 2.91 16.19
CA ASP A 290 -6.05 4.29 16.70
C ASP A 290 -6.62 5.32 15.70
N ARG A 291 -6.80 4.93 14.44
CA ARG A 291 -7.44 5.72 13.39
C ARG A 291 -8.95 5.47 13.24
N GLU A 292 -9.51 4.57 14.03
CA GLU A 292 -10.91 4.14 13.91
C GLU A 292 -11.88 5.32 14.05
N ALA A 293 -11.66 6.15 15.06
CA ALA A 293 -12.52 7.29 15.39
C ALA A 293 -12.22 8.58 14.60
N ASP A 294 -11.09 8.65 13.88
CA ASP A 294 -10.68 9.81 13.09
C ASP A 294 -11.64 10.01 11.90
N PRO A 295 -12.40 11.12 11.83
CA PRO A 295 -13.40 11.35 10.77
C PRO A 295 -12.76 11.46 9.39
N VAL A 296 -11.56 12.02 9.28
CA VAL A 296 -10.80 12.11 8.03
C VAL A 296 -10.42 10.70 7.56
N HIS A 297 -9.90 9.89 8.48
CA HIS A 297 -9.49 8.53 8.15
C HIS A 297 -10.69 7.62 7.83
N ARG A 298 -11.85 7.82 8.49
CA ARG A 298 -13.10 7.13 8.15
C ARG A 298 -13.50 7.43 6.71
N TRP A 299 -13.54 8.70 6.34
CA TRP A 299 -13.85 9.13 4.99
C TRP A 299 -12.88 8.54 3.96
N MET A 300 -11.57 8.50 4.27
CA MET A 300 -10.57 7.85 3.42
C MET A 300 -10.88 6.37 3.22
N ARG A 301 -11.21 5.63 4.30
CA ARG A 301 -11.60 4.20 4.20
C ARG A 301 -12.81 4.02 3.30
N GLU A 302 -13.84 4.82 3.49
CA GLU A 302 -15.07 4.77 2.70
C GLU A 302 -14.79 5.07 1.21
N SER A 303 -13.97 6.08 0.94
CA SER A 303 -13.57 6.46 -0.43
C SER A 303 -12.77 5.33 -1.11
N VAL A 304 -11.79 4.78 -0.41
CA VAL A 304 -10.95 3.68 -0.90
C VAL A 304 -11.79 2.41 -1.08
N ALA A 305 -12.65 2.07 -0.13
CA ALA A 305 -13.53 0.91 -0.23
C ALA A 305 -14.50 1.04 -1.42
N SER A 306 -15.07 2.21 -1.63
CA SER A 306 -15.94 2.49 -2.78
C SER A 306 -15.20 2.31 -4.11
N GLY A 307 -14.00 2.90 -4.23
CA GLY A 307 -13.16 2.75 -5.43
C GLY A 307 -12.75 1.31 -5.71
N ALA A 308 -12.35 0.57 -4.66
CA ALA A 308 -11.98 -0.83 -4.78
C ALA A 308 -13.16 -1.72 -5.18
N ARG A 309 -14.33 -1.53 -4.58
CA ARG A 309 -15.55 -2.28 -4.95
C ARG A 309 -16.03 -1.96 -6.37
N GLN A 310 -15.87 -0.73 -6.81
CA GLN A 310 -16.15 -0.36 -8.21
C GLN A 310 -15.18 -1.04 -9.19
N ALA A 311 -13.93 -1.17 -8.80
CA ALA A 311 -12.88 -1.81 -9.58
C ALA A 311 -13.05 -3.33 -9.68
N MET A 312 -13.54 -3.95 -8.62
CA MET A 312 -13.69 -5.41 -8.46
C MET A 312 -15.19 -5.74 -8.28
N PRO A 313 -16.00 -5.68 -9.33
CA PRO A 313 -17.42 -6.06 -9.23
C PRO A 313 -17.53 -7.53 -8.85
N ILE A 314 -18.51 -7.86 -8.01
CA ILE A 314 -18.79 -9.24 -7.62
C ILE A 314 -19.17 -10.02 -8.87
N HIS A 315 -18.25 -10.81 -9.40
CA HIS A 315 -18.55 -11.79 -10.43
C HIS A 315 -19.29 -12.95 -9.74
N ARG A 316 -20.60 -13.00 -9.86
CA ARG A 316 -21.37 -14.17 -9.44
C ARG A 316 -20.90 -15.34 -10.30
N VAL A 317 -20.23 -16.30 -9.70
CA VAL A 317 -20.01 -17.62 -10.31
C VAL A 317 -21.39 -18.12 -10.73
N HIS A 318 -21.63 -18.28 -12.01
CA HIS A 318 -22.82 -18.95 -12.52
C HIS A 318 -22.77 -20.39 -11.99
N GLY A 319 -23.78 -20.75 -11.21
CA GLY A 319 -23.83 -21.91 -10.36
C GLY A 319 -23.42 -23.20 -11.06
N LEU A 320 -22.76 -24.02 -10.28
CA LEU A 320 -22.79 -25.45 -10.45
C LEU A 320 -24.24 -25.89 -10.18
N GLY A 321 -25.02 -26.08 -11.29
CA GLY A 321 -26.25 -26.80 -11.28
C GLY A 321 -25.97 -28.28 -11.43
#